data_2a81be023e56bf5815c55c2517b0fcd0
#
_entry.id   2a81be023e56bf5815c55c2517b0fcd0
#
_cell.length_a   1.000
_cell.length_b   1.000
_cell.length_c   1.000
_cell.angle_alpha   90.00
_cell.angle_beta   90.00
_cell.angle_gamma   90.00
#
_symmetry.space_group_name_H-M   'P 1'
#
loop_
_entity.id
_entity.type
_entity.pdbx_description
1 polymer ?
#
loop_
_entity_poly.entity_id
_entity_poly.type
_entity_poly.pdbx_seq_one_letter_code
_entity_poly.pdbx_strand_id
1 'polypeptide(L)'
;FFERSKRQQNFYATYDSSAFSFSDVIIVDINLDVTKVKDGSGNIESYDVPLVGFNKAIESIGQVCKEDVLILVETTVPPGTCQKIVYPILVESLKSRGLSTDRFKLGHSYERVMPGPNYVNSIKNFYRVYSGINKESADAVEKFLKTVISTDEYPLTRLKTTESTE
;
A
#
# COMPACT_ATOMS: atom_id res chain seq x y z
N PHE A 1 12.83 -17.18 -10.41
CA PHE A 1 11.70 -17.04 -9.49
C PHE A 1 10.38 -17.08 -10.25
N PHE A 2 10.14 -16.18 -11.19
CA PHE A 2 8.88 -16.05 -11.94
C PHE A 2 8.44 -17.34 -12.65
N GLU A 3 9.34 -17.98 -13.40
CA GLU A 3 9.06 -19.26 -14.10
C GLU A 3 8.74 -20.40 -13.13
N ARG A 4 9.38 -20.43 -11.96
CA ARG A 4 9.08 -21.40 -10.91
C ARG A 4 7.67 -21.20 -10.35
N SER A 5 7.30 -19.98 -10.05
CA SER A 5 5.98 -19.63 -9.51
C SER A 5 4.86 -19.94 -10.51
N LYS A 6 5.08 -19.67 -11.80
CA LYS A 6 4.16 -20.08 -12.89
C LYS A 6 3.94 -21.60 -12.93
N ARG A 7 5.03 -22.39 -12.85
CA ARG A 7 4.93 -23.85 -12.83
C ARG A 7 4.20 -24.39 -11.62
N GLN A 8 4.31 -23.72 -10.48
CA GLN A 8 3.64 -24.08 -9.22
C GLN A 8 2.19 -23.58 -9.16
N GLN A 9 1.72 -22.83 -10.16
CA GLN A 9 0.39 -22.22 -10.22
C GLN A 9 0.05 -21.33 -8.99
N ASN A 10 1.08 -20.78 -8.35
CA ASN A 10 0.93 -19.88 -7.19
C ASN A 10 1.16 -18.40 -7.55
N PHE A 11 1.20 -18.09 -8.83
CA PHE A 11 1.29 -16.74 -9.36
C PHE A 11 0.33 -16.58 -10.54
N TYR A 12 -0.51 -15.57 -10.48
CA TYR A 12 -1.44 -15.23 -11.54
C TYR A 12 -1.41 -13.72 -11.78
N ALA A 13 -1.14 -13.29 -13.01
CA ALA A 13 -1.21 -11.90 -13.42
C ALA A 13 -2.56 -11.62 -14.08
N THR A 14 -3.27 -10.61 -13.60
CA THR A 14 -4.57 -10.20 -14.13
C THR A 14 -4.75 -8.70 -14.05
N TYR A 15 -5.57 -8.14 -14.91
CA TYR A 15 -6.10 -6.78 -14.84
C TYR A 15 -7.58 -6.75 -14.39
N ASP A 16 -8.14 -7.91 -14.07
CA ASP A 16 -9.51 -8.03 -13.58
C ASP A 16 -9.55 -7.69 -12.09
N SER A 17 -10.23 -6.58 -11.76
CA SER A 17 -10.38 -6.12 -10.38
C SER A 17 -11.13 -7.11 -9.47
N SER A 18 -11.89 -8.05 -10.04
CA SER A 18 -12.56 -9.11 -9.26
C SER A 18 -11.58 -9.93 -8.43
N ALA A 19 -10.29 -9.97 -8.80
CA ALA A 19 -9.24 -10.62 -8.03
C ALA A 19 -9.13 -10.08 -6.59
N PHE A 20 -9.44 -8.82 -6.35
CA PHE A 20 -9.43 -8.24 -5.01
C PHE A 20 -10.50 -8.84 -4.08
N SER A 21 -11.58 -9.40 -4.64
CA SER A 21 -12.64 -10.04 -3.85
C SER A 21 -12.20 -11.32 -3.14
N PHE A 22 -11.12 -11.94 -3.59
CA PHE A 22 -10.56 -13.17 -3.01
C PHE A 22 -9.35 -12.90 -2.10
N SER A 23 -8.84 -11.67 -2.09
CA SER A 23 -7.60 -11.32 -1.41
C SER A 23 -7.81 -11.13 0.09
N ASP A 24 -6.91 -11.68 0.90
CA ASP A 24 -6.81 -11.42 2.34
C ASP A 24 -5.92 -10.21 2.63
N VAL A 25 -4.94 -9.98 1.76
CA VAL A 25 -4.03 -8.82 1.79
C VAL A 25 -3.96 -8.22 0.39
N ILE A 26 -4.15 -6.92 0.31
CA ILE A 26 -3.97 -6.13 -0.93
C ILE A 26 -2.84 -5.13 -0.68
N ILE A 27 -1.77 -5.27 -1.45
CA ILE A 27 -0.65 -4.32 -1.44
C ILE A 27 -0.91 -3.29 -2.54
N VAL A 28 -0.88 -2.02 -2.17
CA VAL A 28 -1.00 -0.90 -3.10
C VAL A 28 0.40 -0.36 -3.35
N ASP A 29 0.92 -0.66 -4.54
CA ASP A 29 2.24 -0.23 -5.01
C ASP A 29 2.08 0.38 -6.40
N ILE A 30 1.75 1.66 -6.43
CA ILE A 30 1.40 2.42 -7.63
C ILE A 30 2.44 3.53 -7.81
N ASN A 31 2.99 3.64 -9.02
CA ASN A 31 3.89 4.73 -9.31
C ASN A 31 3.18 6.09 -9.20
N LEU A 32 3.73 7.00 -8.41
CA LEU A 32 3.30 8.40 -8.31
C LEU A 32 4.43 9.32 -8.75
N ASP A 33 4.28 9.90 -9.92
CA ASP A 33 5.23 10.90 -10.42
C ASP A 33 4.94 12.26 -9.80
N VAL A 34 5.99 12.90 -9.28
CA VAL A 34 5.91 14.26 -8.78
C VAL A 34 6.22 15.24 -9.90
N THR A 35 5.22 15.99 -10.30
CA THR A 35 5.38 17.03 -11.32
C THR A 35 5.98 18.29 -10.71
N LYS A 36 7.07 18.77 -11.33
CA LYS A 36 7.69 20.04 -10.97
C LYS A 36 6.98 21.18 -11.68
N VAL A 37 6.30 22.03 -10.95
CA VAL A 37 5.70 23.25 -11.48
C VAL A 37 6.78 24.33 -11.51
N LYS A 38 7.01 24.92 -12.69
CA LYS A 38 8.03 25.97 -12.89
C LYS A 38 7.37 27.31 -13.08
N ASP A 39 8.01 28.38 -12.56
CA ASP A 39 7.66 29.76 -12.85
C ASP A 39 8.03 30.14 -14.29
N GLY A 40 7.66 31.35 -14.73
CA GLY A 40 7.97 31.87 -16.05
C GLY A 40 9.48 32.08 -16.32
N SER A 41 10.32 31.98 -15.30
CA SER A 41 11.78 32.05 -15.38
C SER A 41 12.45 30.67 -15.37
N GLY A 42 11.66 29.59 -15.26
CA GLY A 42 12.15 28.22 -15.23
C GLY A 42 12.56 27.70 -13.85
N ASN A 43 12.43 28.50 -12.78
CA ASN A 43 12.66 28.04 -11.42
C ASN A 43 11.50 27.17 -10.95
N ILE A 44 11.77 26.21 -10.03
CA ILE A 44 10.74 25.38 -9.44
C ILE A 44 9.96 26.21 -8.42
N GLU A 45 8.68 26.44 -8.69
CA GLU A 45 7.75 27.16 -7.82
C GLU A 45 7.06 26.24 -6.82
N SER A 46 6.65 25.05 -7.29
CA SER A 46 5.98 24.06 -6.48
C SER A 46 6.12 22.64 -7.03
N TYR A 47 5.60 21.69 -6.29
CA TYR A 47 5.48 20.30 -6.70
C TYR A 47 4.01 19.91 -6.69
N ASP A 48 3.57 19.17 -7.71
CA ASP A 48 2.22 18.59 -7.78
C ASP A 48 2.32 17.06 -7.75
N VAL A 49 1.48 16.43 -6.94
CA VAL A 49 1.36 14.97 -6.85
C VAL A 49 -0.03 14.58 -7.33
N PRO A 50 -0.19 14.20 -8.61
CA PRO A 50 -1.50 13.87 -9.17
C PRO A 50 -1.99 12.53 -8.63
N LEU A 51 -2.90 12.56 -7.67
CA LEU A 51 -3.48 11.37 -7.02
C LEU A 51 -4.65 10.74 -7.80
N VAL A 52 -5.01 11.26 -8.98
CA VAL A 52 -6.20 10.80 -9.72
C VAL A 52 -6.14 9.30 -10.05
N GLY A 53 -4.99 8.81 -10.53
CA GLY A 53 -4.80 7.39 -10.83
C GLY A 53 -4.79 6.52 -9.56
N PHE A 54 -4.15 7.03 -8.53
CA PHE A 54 -4.10 6.38 -7.21
C PHE A 54 -5.51 6.24 -6.62
N ASN A 55 -6.29 7.32 -6.59
CA ASN A 55 -7.66 7.32 -6.06
C ASN A 55 -8.55 6.32 -6.81
N LYS A 56 -8.48 6.28 -8.14
CA LYS A 56 -9.23 5.30 -8.96
C LYS A 56 -8.87 3.86 -8.62
N ALA A 57 -7.60 3.58 -8.35
CA ALA A 57 -7.19 2.25 -7.93
C ALA A 57 -7.75 1.89 -6.55
N ILE A 58 -7.76 2.81 -5.60
CA ILE A 58 -8.37 2.60 -4.28
C ILE A 58 -9.88 2.39 -4.40
N GLU A 59 -10.57 3.17 -5.25
CA GLU A 59 -12.00 2.99 -5.56
C GLU A 59 -12.27 1.59 -6.14
N SER A 60 -11.45 1.16 -7.11
CA SER A 60 -11.57 -0.18 -7.71
C SER A 60 -11.40 -1.31 -6.69
N ILE A 61 -10.48 -1.15 -5.74
CA ILE A 61 -10.31 -2.07 -4.62
C ILE A 61 -11.57 -2.06 -3.75
N GLY A 62 -12.02 -0.89 -3.32
CA GLY A 62 -13.17 -0.72 -2.43
C GLY A 62 -14.47 -1.28 -3.00
N GLN A 63 -14.64 -1.24 -4.33
CA GLN A 63 -15.83 -1.75 -5.02
C GLN A 63 -15.98 -3.27 -4.95
N VAL A 64 -14.91 -4.03 -4.70
CA VAL A 64 -14.96 -5.49 -4.79
C VAL A 64 -14.30 -6.22 -3.62
N CYS A 65 -13.43 -5.58 -2.83
CA CYS A 65 -12.70 -6.23 -1.74
C CYS A 65 -13.63 -6.78 -0.63
N LYS A 66 -13.09 -7.68 0.17
CA LYS A 66 -13.76 -8.19 1.37
C LYS A 66 -13.81 -7.11 2.47
N GLU A 67 -14.79 -7.21 3.36
CA GLU A 67 -14.92 -6.27 4.48
C GLU A 67 -13.86 -6.45 5.59
N ASP A 68 -13.12 -7.55 5.60
CA ASP A 68 -12.09 -7.87 6.60
C ASP A 68 -10.66 -7.90 6.02
N VAL A 69 -10.49 -7.40 4.79
CA VAL A 69 -9.21 -7.34 4.08
C VAL A 69 -8.19 -6.45 4.80
N LEU A 70 -6.90 -6.79 4.69
CA LEU A 70 -5.81 -5.86 4.96
C LEU A 70 -5.42 -5.13 3.67
N ILE A 71 -5.50 -3.81 3.68
CA ILE A 71 -4.97 -2.95 2.61
C ILE A 71 -3.71 -2.28 3.14
N LEU A 72 -2.59 -2.59 2.51
CA LEU A 72 -1.27 -2.05 2.83
C LEU A 72 -0.80 -1.14 1.70
N VAL A 73 -0.71 0.14 1.97
CA VAL A 73 -0.14 1.11 1.04
C VAL A 73 1.38 1.09 1.19
N GLU A 74 2.07 0.68 0.11
CA GLU A 74 3.54 0.70 0.02
C GLU A 74 4.04 1.83 -0.87
N THR A 75 3.17 2.41 -1.69
CA THR A 75 3.47 3.62 -2.46
C THR A 75 3.92 4.75 -1.54
N THR A 76 5.01 5.42 -1.90
CA THR A 76 5.39 6.70 -1.27
C THR A 76 4.35 7.75 -1.62
N VAL A 77 3.65 8.26 -0.62
CA VAL A 77 2.53 9.19 -0.76
C VAL A 77 2.74 10.42 0.12
N PRO A 78 2.09 11.56 -0.19
CA PRO A 78 2.11 12.73 0.70
C PRO A 78 1.55 12.40 2.10
N PRO A 79 2.12 12.98 3.17
CA PRO A 79 1.64 12.75 4.54
C PRO A 79 0.15 13.06 4.71
N GLY A 80 -0.57 12.13 5.34
CA GLY A 80 -2.02 12.20 5.55
C GLY A 80 -2.85 11.50 4.46
N THR A 81 -2.24 10.95 3.41
CA THR A 81 -2.95 10.29 2.31
C THR A 81 -3.80 9.12 2.79
N CYS A 82 -3.28 8.22 3.60
CA CYS A 82 -4.06 7.06 4.10
C CYS A 82 -5.27 7.52 4.90
N GLN A 83 -5.09 8.47 5.82
CA GLN A 83 -6.17 8.91 6.71
C GLN A 83 -7.20 9.80 6.01
N LYS A 84 -6.76 10.71 5.13
CA LYS A 84 -7.61 11.76 4.56
C LYS A 84 -8.18 11.39 3.18
N ILE A 85 -7.59 10.42 2.49
CA ILE A 85 -7.97 10.04 1.12
C ILE A 85 -8.35 8.57 1.05
N VAL A 86 -7.41 7.64 1.37
CA VAL A 86 -7.65 6.21 1.20
C VAL A 86 -8.79 5.71 2.10
N TYR A 87 -8.74 6.05 3.39
CA TYR A 87 -9.75 5.61 4.35
C TYR A 87 -11.16 6.06 3.98
N PRO A 88 -11.43 7.34 3.67
CA PRO A 88 -12.77 7.78 3.25
C PRO A 88 -13.27 7.07 1.99
N ILE A 89 -12.43 6.88 0.96
CA ILE A 89 -12.82 6.17 -0.27
C ILE A 89 -13.24 4.74 0.04
N LEU A 90 -12.48 4.03 0.87
CA LEU A 90 -12.81 2.64 1.24
C LEU A 90 -14.09 2.58 2.08
N VAL A 91 -14.27 3.48 3.02
CA VAL A 91 -15.50 3.56 3.85
C VAL A 91 -16.72 3.80 2.98
N GLU A 92 -16.66 4.74 2.03
CA GLU A 92 -17.76 5.02 1.12
C GLU A 92 -18.07 3.82 0.22
N SER A 93 -17.05 3.20 -0.35
CA SER A 93 -17.19 2.03 -1.20
C SER A 93 -17.79 0.82 -0.47
N LEU A 94 -17.36 0.55 0.75
CA LEU A 94 -17.93 -0.54 1.56
C LEU A 94 -19.38 -0.25 1.97
N LYS A 95 -19.67 0.98 2.40
CA LYS A 95 -21.04 1.41 2.75
C LYS A 95 -22.00 1.29 1.57
N SER A 96 -21.60 1.69 0.37
CA SER A 96 -22.42 1.58 -0.83
C SER A 96 -22.79 0.14 -1.18
N ARG A 97 -22.00 -0.82 -0.73
CA ARG A 97 -22.21 -2.26 -0.86
C ARG A 97 -22.93 -2.89 0.32
N GLY A 98 -23.33 -2.11 1.35
CA GLY A 98 -23.98 -2.61 2.57
C GLY A 98 -23.05 -3.42 3.50
N LEU A 99 -21.73 -3.24 3.39
CA LEU A 99 -20.72 -3.96 4.15
C LEU A 99 -20.30 -3.15 5.39
N SER A 100 -19.77 -3.86 6.41
CA SER A 100 -19.20 -3.23 7.59
C SER A 100 -17.91 -2.45 7.25
N THR A 101 -17.77 -1.30 7.88
CA THR A 101 -16.57 -0.45 7.74
C THR A 101 -15.59 -0.58 8.90
N ASP A 102 -15.91 -1.44 9.88
CA ASP A 102 -15.11 -1.57 11.12
C ASP A 102 -14.13 -2.75 11.07
N ARG A 103 -14.22 -3.59 10.02
CA ARG A 103 -13.47 -4.83 9.92
C ARG A 103 -12.25 -4.77 9.03
N PHE A 104 -12.24 -3.91 8.00
CA PHE A 104 -11.07 -3.79 7.14
C PHE A 104 -9.92 -3.13 7.90
N LYS A 105 -8.70 -3.47 7.52
CA LYS A 105 -7.48 -2.91 8.08
C LYS A 105 -6.77 -2.10 7.02
N LEU A 106 -6.29 -0.93 7.39
CA LEU A 106 -5.53 -0.06 6.51
C LEU A 106 -4.24 0.36 7.19
N GLY A 107 -3.12 0.17 6.52
CA GLY A 107 -1.83 0.61 7.01
C GLY A 107 -0.91 1.11 5.91
N HIS A 108 0.21 1.67 6.33
CA HIS A 108 1.25 2.17 5.46
C HIS A 108 2.63 1.65 5.87
N SER A 109 3.43 1.28 4.87
CA SER A 109 4.83 0.93 5.03
C SER A 109 5.50 1.04 3.66
N TYR A 110 6.13 2.18 3.38
CA TYR A 110 6.79 2.34 2.07
C TYR A 110 7.79 1.22 1.79
N GLU A 111 7.82 0.75 0.55
CA GLU A 111 8.72 -0.30 0.11
C GLU A 111 10.18 0.19 0.06
N ARG A 112 11.12 -0.75 0.13
CA ARG A 112 12.58 -0.48 0.17
C ARG A 112 13.30 -1.14 -1.00
N VAL A 113 12.65 -1.21 -2.14
CA VAL A 113 13.21 -1.85 -3.34
C VAL A 113 14.39 -1.05 -3.88
N MET A 114 15.51 -1.74 -4.03
CA MET A 114 16.68 -1.20 -4.72
C MET A 114 16.84 -1.93 -6.06
N PRO A 115 16.66 -1.26 -7.20
CA PRO A 115 16.84 -1.88 -8.51
C PRO A 115 18.24 -2.48 -8.66
N GLY A 116 18.32 -3.70 -9.20
CA GLY A 116 19.59 -4.37 -9.43
C GLY A 116 19.60 -5.85 -9.04
N PRO A 117 20.78 -6.49 -9.02
CA PRO A 117 20.92 -7.93 -8.80
C PRO A 117 20.44 -8.38 -7.39
N ASN A 118 20.40 -7.49 -6.42
CA ASN A 118 19.97 -7.76 -5.05
C ASN A 118 18.51 -7.38 -4.77
N TYR A 119 17.70 -7.24 -5.79
CA TYR A 119 16.30 -6.78 -5.72
C TYR A 119 15.48 -7.45 -4.61
N VAL A 120 15.43 -8.80 -4.59
CA VAL A 120 14.67 -9.54 -3.57
C VAL A 120 15.28 -9.37 -2.17
N ASN A 121 16.61 -9.33 -2.08
CA ASN A 121 17.29 -9.13 -0.80
C ASN A 121 17.02 -7.74 -0.22
N SER A 122 16.89 -6.69 -1.06
CA SER A 122 16.56 -5.35 -0.58
C SER A 122 15.15 -5.27 0.00
N ILE A 123 14.22 -6.11 -0.45
CA ILE A 123 12.89 -6.21 0.15
C ILE A 123 12.94 -6.93 1.50
N LYS A 124 13.62 -8.08 1.54
CA LYS A 124 13.61 -8.97 2.71
C LYS A 124 14.53 -8.53 3.84
N ASN A 125 15.68 -7.96 3.50
CA ASN A 125 16.80 -7.71 4.41
C ASN A 125 17.00 -6.20 4.57
N PHE A 126 15.97 -5.50 5.01
CA PHE A 126 16.01 -4.07 5.23
C PHE A 126 15.11 -3.65 6.39
N TYR A 127 15.55 -2.66 7.16
CA TYR A 127 14.71 -2.06 8.20
C TYR A 127 13.45 -1.47 7.59
N ARG A 128 12.30 -1.78 8.21
CA ARG A 128 11.00 -1.26 7.78
C ARG A 128 10.32 -0.51 8.92
N VAL A 129 9.78 0.64 8.59
CA VAL A 129 8.80 1.33 9.43
C VAL A 129 7.41 1.00 8.93
N TYR A 130 6.45 0.91 9.83
CA TYR A 130 5.07 0.65 9.49
C TYR A 130 4.12 1.29 10.49
N SER A 131 2.88 1.45 10.09
CA SER A 131 1.79 1.96 10.92
C SER A 131 0.44 1.46 10.42
N GLY A 132 -0.60 1.75 11.18
CA GLY A 132 -1.99 1.53 10.79
C GLY A 132 -2.86 2.70 11.23
N ILE A 133 -4.05 2.82 10.64
CA ILE A 133 -5.04 3.83 11.04
C ILE A 133 -5.54 3.64 12.47
N ASN A 134 -5.40 2.44 13.00
CA ASN A 134 -5.71 2.05 14.38
C ASN A 134 -4.77 0.91 14.82
N LYS A 135 -4.92 0.45 16.06
CA LYS A 135 -4.09 -0.60 16.62
C LYS A 135 -4.24 -1.94 15.85
N GLU A 136 -5.46 -2.33 15.56
CA GLU A 136 -5.78 -3.57 14.84
C GLU A 136 -5.19 -3.59 13.44
N SER A 137 -5.25 -2.48 12.74
CA SER A 137 -4.61 -2.30 11.43
C SER A 137 -3.09 -2.45 11.53
N ALA A 138 -2.46 -1.78 12.49
CA ALA A 138 -1.02 -1.87 12.67
C ALA A 138 -0.56 -3.28 13.08
N ASP A 139 -1.34 -3.99 13.91
CA ASP A 139 -1.07 -5.40 14.29
C ASP A 139 -1.16 -6.33 13.05
N ALA A 140 -2.13 -6.09 12.18
CA ALA A 140 -2.29 -6.85 10.92
C ALA A 140 -1.13 -6.59 9.96
N VAL A 141 -0.69 -5.33 9.80
CA VAL A 141 0.48 -4.97 8.98
C VAL A 141 1.72 -5.66 9.53
N GLU A 142 1.97 -5.59 10.85
CA GLU A 142 3.11 -6.25 11.47
C GLU A 142 3.14 -7.75 11.19
N LYS A 143 1.99 -8.41 11.40
CA LYS A 143 1.84 -9.84 11.13
C LYS A 143 2.18 -10.18 9.69
N PHE A 144 1.71 -9.38 8.74
CA PHE A 144 2.02 -9.58 7.32
C PHE A 144 3.50 -9.34 7.04
N LEU A 145 4.08 -8.22 7.45
CA LEU A 145 5.48 -7.89 7.18
C LEU A 145 6.45 -8.94 7.75
N LYS A 146 6.15 -9.54 8.90
CA LYS A 146 6.94 -10.65 9.47
C LYS A 146 6.97 -11.90 8.59
N THR A 147 6.06 -12.06 7.64
CA THR A 147 6.12 -13.16 6.66
C THR A 147 7.06 -12.89 5.50
N VAL A 148 7.46 -11.64 5.29
CA VAL A 148 8.27 -11.20 4.16
C VAL A 148 9.67 -10.76 4.59
N ILE A 149 9.76 -10.01 5.69
CA ILE A 149 11.01 -9.40 6.17
C ILE A 149 11.76 -10.38 7.11
N SER A 150 13.08 -10.41 6.99
CA SER A 150 13.97 -11.16 7.91
C SER A 150 14.11 -10.42 9.25
N THR A 151 13.07 -10.49 10.08
CA THR A 151 12.91 -9.61 11.27
C THR A 151 13.85 -9.90 12.41
N ASP A 152 14.53 -11.05 12.42
CA ASP A 152 15.57 -11.39 13.40
C ASP A 152 16.79 -10.49 13.27
N GLU A 153 17.13 -10.10 12.02
CA GLU A 153 18.26 -9.22 11.72
C GLU A 153 17.79 -7.77 11.44
N TYR A 154 16.59 -7.60 10.93
CA TYR A 154 16.02 -6.31 10.52
C TYR A 154 14.68 -6.07 11.21
N PRO A 155 14.69 -5.73 12.51
CA PRO A 155 13.46 -5.54 13.27
C PRO A 155 12.58 -4.43 12.69
N LEU A 156 11.27 -4.68 12.72
CA LEU A 156 10.26 -3.72 12.29
C LEU A 156 10.10 -2.60 13.33
N THR A 157 9.91 -1.38 12.87
CA THR A 157 9.63 -0.22 13.73
C THR A 157 8.22 0.28 13.50
N ARG A 158 7.39 0.16 14.53
CA ARG A 158 6.02 0.67 14.52
C ARG A 158 5.97 2.15 14.84
N LEU A 159 5.36 2.95 13.99
CA LEU A 159 5.08 4.36 14.24
C LEU A 159 3.61 4.57 14.65
N LYS A 160 3.32 5.73 15.24
CA LYS A 160 2.00 6.00 15.86
C LYS A 160 0.89 6.22 14.83
N THR A 161 1.22 6.84 13.69
CA THR A 161 0.25 7.25 12.67
C THR A 161 0.74 6.88 11.28
N THR A 162 -0.16 6.74 10.33
CA THR A 162 0.20 6.55 8.92
C THR A 162 0.94 7.76 8.37
N GLU A 163 0.56 8.97 8.79
CA GLU A 163 1.23 10.22 8.42
C GLU A 163 2.72 10.25 8.80
N SER A 164 3.12 9.50 9.85
CA SER A 164 4.52 9.37 10.26
C SER A 164 5.33 8.38 9.42
N THR A 165 4.66 7.52 8.66
CA THR A 165 5.29 6.53 7.77
C THR A 165 5.20 6.94 6.30
N GLU A 166 4.30 7.81 5.92
CA GLU A 166 4.12 8.45 4.62
C GLU A 166 5.20 9.53 4.39
#